data_cff3303b9a492fe96bc8f5898249a1c3
#
_entry.id   cff3303b9a492fe96bc8f5898249a1c3
#
_cell.length_a   1.000
_cell.length_b   1.000
_cell.length_c   1.000
_cell.angle_alpha   90.00
_cell.angle_beta   90.00
_cell.angle_gamma   90.00
#
_symmetry.space_group_name_H-M   'P 1'
#
loop_
_entity.id
_entity.type
_entity.pdbx_description
1 polymer ?
#
loop_
_entity_poly.entity_id
_entity_poly.type
_entity_poly.pdbx_seq_one_letter_code
_entity_poly.pdbx_strand_id
1 'polypeptide(L)'
;MSISISDRIRHFFHQVSNIRPIVWIGLYVAITPLFALIYWALPDTQFRIPDGAATDYGSWLYYSIVTITTLGFGDYTPAHGWAQAVTAVEVMCGLVFLGFFLNAVGSMKSEIDVESEIEKQRKAHFELEKEKLLKTIPVLLHTLNTFLAYCYAVTTPKADRTSDSKYNPDFKFSDMRELFAPSGLAFDTSSRSAVKRLLQSASQTSLALDSMQNRIDITLWPELIDDSFRFVANCQMFSAEEDLTGSTSELFPVSAGHDNASARKQIAKEIAEYSGEPDRHEEGELHPFAELYYFIKENAAAAINLESVLTRIGI
;
A
#
# COMPACT_ATOMS: atom_id res chain seq x y z
N MET A 1 -15.83 -26.59 -30.16
CA MET A 1 -15.83 -26.57 -28.69
C MET A 1 -17.25 -26.19 -28.27
N SER A 2 -18.10 -27.16 -27.93
CA SER A 2 -19.51 -26.91 -27.56
C SER A 2 -19.56 -26.41 -26.11
N ILE A 3 -19.99 -25.17 -25.94
CA ILE A 3 -20.25 -24.59 -24.61
C ILE A 3 -21.38 -25.42 -24.00
N SER A 4 -21.17 -26.00 -22.82
CA SER A 4 -22.16 -26.81 -22.09
C SER A 4 -23.42 -25.98 -21.84
N ILE A 5 -24.59 -26.64 -21.86
CA ILE A 5 -25.89 -26.02 -21.52
C ILE A 5 -25.82 -25.36 -20.14
N SER A 6 -25.10 -25.97 -19.18
CA SER A 6 -24.89 -25.42 -17.84
C SER A 6 -24.13 -24.08 -17.85
N ASP A 7 -23.15 -23.93 -18.76
CA ASP A 7 -22.37 -22.68 -18.86
C ASP A 7 -23.20 -21.54 -19.49
N ARG A 8 -24.06 -21.87 -20.45
CA ARG A 8 -25.01 -20.88 -21.04
C ARG A 8 -26.02 -20.40 -20.02
N ILE A 9 -26.56 -21.32 -19.20
CA ILE A 9 -27.49 -20.98 -18.15
C ILE A 9 -26.82 -20.09 -17.10
N ARG A 10 -25.61 -20.44 -16.67
CA ARG A 10 -24.82 -19.64 -15.70
C ARG A 10 -24.52 -18.25 -16.25
N HIS A 11 -24.10 -18.15 -17.52
CA HIS A 11 -23.83 -16.88 -18.17
C HIS A 11 -25.08 -16.00 -18.29
N PHE A 12 -26.21 -16.61 -18.61
CA PHE A 12 -27.51 -15.92 -18.66
C PHE A 12 -27.90 -15.37 -17.28
N PHE A 13 -27.85 -16.18 -16.23
CA PHE A 13 -28.16 -15.72 -14.87
C PHE A 13 -27.21 -14.62 -14.40
N HIS A 14 -25.93 -14.69 -14.73
CA HIS A 14 -24.97 -13.65 -14.41
C HIS A 14 -25.27 -12.33 -15.14
N GLN A 15 -25.65 -12.39 -16.42
CA GLN A 15 -26.06 -11.19 -17.15
C GLN A 15 -27.33 -10.57 -16.59
N VAL A 16 -28.31 -11.41 -16.23
CA VAL A 16 -29.59 -10.98 -15.65
C VAL A 16 -29.41 -10.36 -14.27
N SER A 17 -28.50 -10.88 -13.44
CA SER A 17 -28.22 -10.35 -12.10
C SER A 17 -27.54 -8.97 -12.13
N ASN A 18 -26.86 -8.61 -13.23
CA ASN A 18 -26.20 -7.30 -13.39
C ASN A 18 -27.18 -6.19 -13.84
N ILE A 19 -28.44 -6.53 -14.15
CA ILE A 19 -29.45 -5.54 -14.53
C ILE A 19 -29.90 -4.80 -13.27
N ARG A 20 -29.89 -3.46 -13.33
CA ARG A 20 -30.34 -2.62 -12.21
C ARG A 20 -31.78 -2.96 -11.79
N PRO A 21 -32.07 -3.07 -10.49
CA PRO A 21 -33.41 -3.40 -10.00
C PRO A 21 -34.55 -2.53 -10.58
N ILE A 22 -34.25 -1.25 -10.83
CA ILE A 22 -35.18 -0.29 -11.42
C ILE A 22 -35.69 -0.71 -12.80
N VAL A 23 -34.88 -1.44 -13.59
CA VAL A 23 -35.29 -1.93 -14.92
C VAL A 23 -36.34 -3.02 -14.77
N TRP A 24 -36.17 -3.90 -13.77
CA TRP A 24 -37.14 -4.95 -13.49
C TRP A 24 -38.50 -4.40 -13.02
N ILE A 25 -38.47 -3.35 -12.18
CA ILE A 25 -39.69 -2.61 -11.80
C ILE A 25 -40.33 -1.98 -13.03
N GLY A 26 -39.53 -1.32 -13.88
CA GLY A 26 -40.03 -0.71 -15.10
C GLY A 26 -40.70 -1.72 -16.05
N LEU A 27 -40.08 -2.90 -16.24
CA LEU A 27 -40.65 -3.99 -17.04
C LEU A 27 -41.93 -4.54 -16.42
N TYR A 28 -41.96 -4.74 -15.09
CA TYR A 28 -43.13 -5.20 -14.37
C TYR A 28 -44.30 -4.23 -14.54
N VAL A 29 -44.05 -2.93 -14.40
CA VAL A 29 -45.10 -1.89 -14.60
C VAL A 29 -45.53 -1.79 -16.06
N ALA A 30 -44.57 -1.92 -17.01
CA ALA A 30 -44.91 -1.81 -18.45
C ALA A 30 -45.69 -2.99 -19.00
N ILE A 31 -45.55 -4.19 -18.46
CA ILE A 31 -46.24 -5.38 -18.93
C ILE A 31 -47.74 -5.39 -18.54
N THR A 32 -48.08 -4.73 -17.43
CA THR A 32 -49.47 -4.63 -16.93
C THR A 32 -50.43 -3.99 -17.95
N PRO A 33 -50.16 -2.79 -18.52
CA PRO A 33 -51.02 -2.21 -19.55
C PRO A 33 -51.09 -3.05 -20.84
N LEU A 34 -50.03 -3.83 -21.14
CA LEU A 34 -50.03 -4.73 -22.28
C LEU A 34 -51.05 -5.87 -22.08
N PHE A 35 -51.04 -6.51 -20.90
CA PHE A 35 -52.06 -7.53 -20.59
C PHE A 35 -53.47 -6.94 -20.51
N ALA A 36 -53.63 -5.74 -19.97
CA ALA A 36 -54.90 -5.02 -19.98
C ALA A 36 -55.46 -4.84 -21.40
N LEU A 37 -54.61 -4.50 -22.40
CA LEU A 37 -55.00 -4.41 -23.81
C LEU A 37 -55.45 -5.77 -24.37
N ILE A 38 -54.74 -6.84 -24.01
CA ILE A 38 -55.10 -8.20 -24.44
C ILE A 38 -56.49 -8.57 -23.84
N TYR A 39 -56.72 -8.32 -22.57
CA TYR A 39 -58.00 -8.59 -21.94
C TYR A 39 -59.13 -7.77 -22.55
N TRP A 40 -58.88 -6.49 -22.84
CA TRP A 40 -59.87 -5.62 -23.48
C TRP A 40 -60.24 -6.08 -24.90
N ALA A 41 -59.32 -6.77 -25.57
CA ALA A 41 -59.56 -7.34 -26.90
C ALA A 41 -60.25 -8.71 -26.85
N LEU A 42 -60.33 -9.37 -25.70
CA LEU A 42 -60.99 -10.65 -25.55
C LEU A 42 -62.51 -10.46 -25.38
N PRO A 43 -63.36 -11.44 -25.81
CA PRO A 43 -64.77 -11.39 -25.57
C PRO A 43 -65.14 -11.44 -24.07
N ASP A 44 -65.99 -10.52 -23.58
CA ASP A 44 -66.44 -10.46 -22.19
C ASP A 44 -67.04 -11.78 -21.71
N THR A 45 -67.64 -12.56 -22.64
CA THR A 45 -68.16 -13.88 -22.36
C THR A 45 -67.22 -14.90 -21.80
N GLN A 46 -65.85 -14.66 -21.97
CA GLN A 46 -64.88 -15.53 -21.42
C GLN A 46 -64.54 -15.22 -19.96
N PHE A 47 -65.10 -14.18 -19.41
CA PHE A 47 -64.91 -13.75 -18.02
C PHE A 47 -66.25 -13.87 -17.25
N ARG A 48 -66.09 -14.08 -15.95
CA ARG A 48 -67.23 -13.94 -15.00
C ARG A 48 -67.08 -12.52 -14.41
N ILE A 49 -68.01 -11.65 -14.79
CA ILE A 49 -67.97 -10.22 -14.47
C ILE A 49 -69.19 -9.95 -13.57
N PRO A 50 -69.09 -9.15 -12.49
CA PRO A 50 -70.27 -8.77 -11.66
C PRO A 50 -71.28 -7.98 -12.46
N ASP A 51 -72.61 -8.17 -12.13
CA ASP A 51 -73.69 -7.46 -12.78
C ASP A 51 -73.53 -5.94 -12.66
N GLY A 52 -73.51 -5.24 -13.78
CA GLY A 52 -73.33 -3.79 -13.84
C GLY A 52 -71.89 -3.30 -13.74
N ALA A 53 -70.89 -4.18 -13.70
CA ALA A 53 -69.49 -3.78 -13.73
C ALA A 53 -69.05 -3.30 -15.13
N ALA A 54 -68.18 -2.32 -15.20
CA ALA A 54 -67.62 -1.77 -16.45
C ALA A 54 -66.64 -2.73 -17.13
N THR A 55 -66.69 -2.77 -18.48
CA THR A 55 -65.79 -3.56 -19.30
C THR A 55 -64.87 -2.62 -20.17
N ASP A 56 -64.59 -1.44 -19.66
CA ASP A 56 -63.68 -0.50 -20.30
C ASP A 56 -62.22 -0.85 -20.06
N TYR A 57 -61.30 -0.18 -20.76
CA TYR A 57 -59.85 -0.39 -20.58
C TYR A 57 -59.38 -0.19 -19.13
N GLY A 58 -59.99 0.74 -18.39
CA GLY A 58 -59.65 1.00 -16.99
C GLY A 58 -59.93 -0.21 -16.09
N SER A 59 -61.10 -0.86 -16.31
CA SER A 59 -61.49 -2.09 -15.59
C SER A 59 -60.52 -3.25 -15.90
N TRP A 60 -60.13 -3.41 -17.14
CA TRP A 60 -59.14 -4.42 -17.53
C TRP A 60 -57.73 -4.09 -17.03
N LEU A 61 -57.34 -2.82 -16.94
CA LEU A 61 -56.10 -2.41 -16.31
C LEU A 61 -56.10 -2.73 -14.81
N TYR A 62 -57.21 -2.45 -14.12
CA TYR A 62 -57.38 -2.86 -12.74
C TYR A 62 -57.26 -4.38 -12.58
N TYR A 63 -57.93 -5.16 -13.42
CA TYR A 63 -57.85 -6.62 -13.41
C TYR A 63 -56.41 -7.12 -13.60
N SER A 64 -55.71 -6.60 -14.59
CA SER A 64 -54.30 -6.94 -14.82
C SER A 64 -53.42 -6.61 -13.60
N ILE A 65 -53.59 -5.42 -12.98
CA ILE A 65 -52.84 -5.07 -11.76
C ILE A 65 -53.13 -6.07 -10.63
N VAL A 66 -54.35 -6.41 -10.39
CA VAL A 66 -54.80 -7.35 -9.34
C VAL A 66 -54.25 -8.75 -9.60
N THR A 67 -54.23 -9.16 -10.87
CA THR A 67 -53.76 -10.48 -11.32
C THR A 67 -52.27 -10.61 -11.21
N ILE A 68 -51.49 -9.66 -11.78
CA ILE A 68 -50.03 -9.73 -11.79
C ILE A 68 -49.42 -9.57 -10.39
N THR A 69 -50.11 -8.82 -9.51
CA THR A 69 -49.75 -8.69 -8.09
C THR A 69 -50.22 -9.87 -7.23
N THR A 70 -50.87 -10.84 -7.83
CA THR A 70 -51.43 -12.02 -7.16
C THR A 70 -52.45 -11.71 -6.05
N LEU A 71 -53.06 -10.52 -6.04
CA LEU A 71 -54.07 -10.14 -5.05
C LEU A 71 -55.38 -10.92 -5.26
N GLY A 72 -55.83 -11.07 -6.53
CA GLY A 72 -56.93 -11.92 -6.91
C GLY A 72 -58.23 -11.68 -6.14
N PHE A 73 -58.75 -10.46 -6.13
CA PHE A 73 -60.00 -10.13 -5.40
C PHE A 73 -61.22 -10.96 -5.83
N GLY A 74 -61.18 -11.52 -7.05
CA GLY A 74 -62.23 -12.41 -7.53
C GLY A 74 -63.48 -11.71 -8.05
N ASP A 75 -63.43 -10.41 -8.19
CA ASP A 75 -64.47 -9.59 -8.81
C ASP A 75 -64.55 -9.84 -10.32
N TYR A 76 -63.42 -9.81 -11.02
CA TYR A 76 -63.26 -10.29 -12.38
C TYR A 76 -62.53 -11.63 -12.34
N THR A 77 -63.08 -12.67 -13.00
CA THR A 77 -62.42 -13.99 -13.04
C THR A 77 -62.49 -14.60 -14.43
N PRO A 78 -61.40 -15.22 -14.92
CA PRO A 78 -61.39 -15.91 -16.21
C PRO A 78 -62.23 -17.18 -16.11
N ALA A 79 -63.32 -17.28 -16.91
CA ALA A 79 -64.24 -18.41 -16.85
C ALA A 79 -63.84 -19.56 -17.78
N HIS A 80 -63.39 -19.27 -19.00
CA HIS A 80 -63.01 -20.29 -19.97
C HIS A 80 -62.14 -19.71 -21.11
N GLY A 81 -61.61 -20.58 -21.96
CA GLY A 81 -60.94 -20.21 -23.19
C GLY A 81 -59.63 -19.47 -23.03
N TRP A 82 -59.42 -18.49 -23.91
CA TRP A 82 -58.16 -17.71 -23.94
C TRP A 82 -57.97 -16.83 -22.69
N ALA A 83 -59.07 -16.42 -22.04
CA ALA A 83 -58.96 -15.63 -20.81
C ALA A 83 -58.17 -16.38 -19.73
N GLN A 84 -58.46 -17.69 -19.54
CA GLN A 84 -57.70 -18.49 -18.56
C GLN A 84 -56.24 -18.65 -18.95
N ALA A 85 -55.92 -18.89 -20.23
CA ALA A 85 -54.55 -19.05 -20.71
C ALA A 85 -53.73 -17.76 -20.54
N VAL A 86 -54.29 -16.60 -20.93
CA VAL A 86 -53.62 -15.31 -20.79
C VAL A 86 -53.40 -14.94 -19.33
N THR A 87 -54.39 -15.16 -18.47
CA THR A 87 -54.27 -14.93 -17.01
C THR A 87 -53.16 -15.81 -16.39
N ALA A 88 -53.08 -17.08 -16.77
CA ALA A 88 -52.04 -17.97 -16.29
C ALA A 88 -50.66 -17.50 -16.74
N VAL A 89 -50.50 -17.04 -17.98
CA VAL A 89 -49.24 -16.48 -18.49
C VAL A 89 -48.89 -15.18 -17.77
N GLU A 90 -49.84 -14.29 -17.52
CA GLU A 90 -49.61 -13.06 -16.77
C GLU A 90 -49.07 -13.33 -15.35
N VAL A 91 -49.73 -14.24 -14.60
CA VAL A 91 -49.29 -14.64 -13.27
C VAL A 91 -47.86 -15.21 -13.31
N MET A 92 -47.57 -16.09 -14.27
CA MET A 92 -46.25 -16.64 -14.44
C MET A 92 -45.18 -15.55 -14.73
N CYS A 93 -45.50 -14.60 -15.61
CA CYS A 93 -44.64 -13.44 -15.87
C CYS A 93 -44.43 -12.61 -14.60
N GLY A 94 -45.49 -12.32 -13.84
CA GLY A 94 -45.37 -11.57 -12.59
C GLY A 94 -44.44 -12.23 -11.59
N LEU A 95 -44.55 -13.55 -11.39
CA LEU A 95 -43.66 -14.30 -10.48
C LEU A 95 -42.22 -14.30 -10.96
N VAL A 96 -41.98 -14.45 -12.26
CA VAL A 96 -40.63 -14.42 -12.84
C VAL A 96 -39.99 -13.03 -12.65
N PHE A 97 -40.69 -11.96 -12.97
CA PHE A 97 -40.19 -10.60 -12.78
C PHE A 97 -39.93 -10.28 -11.32
N LEU A 98 -40.83 -10.69 -10.41
CA LEU A 98 -40.63 -10.53 -8.97
C LEU A 98 -39.37 -11.28 -8.51
N GLY A 99 -39.18 -12.50 -8.99
CA GLY A 99 -37.98 -13.29 -8.69
C GLY A 99 -36.70 -12.60 -9.15
N PHE A 100 -36.65 -12.09 -10.38
CA PHE A 100 -35.50 -11.33 -10.88
C PHE A 100 -35.28 -10.01 -10.14
N PHE A 101 -36.34 -9.31 -9.79
CA PHE A 101 -36.23 -8.10 -8.98
C PHE A 101 -35.60 -8.38 -7.59
N LEU A 102 -36.12 -9.40 -6.88
CA LEU A 102 -35.56 -9.78 -5.57
C LEU A 102 -34.13 -10.24 -5.66
N ASN A 103 -33.76 -10.98 -6.72
CA ASN A 103 -32.36 -11.36 -6.97
C ASN A 103 -31.48 -10.14 -7.23
N ALA A 104 -31.93 -9.17 -8.03
CA ALA A 104 -31.19 -7.95 -8.32
C ALA A 104 -31.01 -7.06 -7.07
N VAL A 105 -32.02 -6.99 -6.20
CA VAL A 105 -31.90 -6.30 -4.90
C VAL A 105 -30.94 -7.02 -3.97
N GLY A 106 -30.98 -8.36 -3.94
CA GLY A 106 -30.08 -9.18 -3.14
C GLY A 106 -28.62 -9.02 -3.56
N SER A 107 -28.31 -9.05 -4.86
CA SER A 107 -26.94 -8.84 -5.36
C SER A 107 -26.43 -7.45 -5.06
N MET A 108 -27.23 -6.40 -5.25
CA MET A 108 -26.85 -5.03 -4.92
C MET A 108 -26.53 -4.86 -3.42
N LYS A 109 -27.33 -5.47 -2.54
CA LYS A 109 -27.03 -5.45 -1.10
C LYS A 109 -25.72 -6.18 -0.78
N SER A 110 -25.49 -7.34 -1.41
CA SER A 110 -24.26 -8.10 -1.21
C SER A 110 -23.00 -7.32 -1.63
N GLU A 111 -23.06 -6.57 -2.73
CA GLU A 111 -21.95 -5.71 -3.17
C GLU A 111 -21.62 -4.62 -2.13
N ILE A 112 -22.66 -3.95 -1.60
CA ILE A 112 -22.50 -2.91 -0.57
C ILE A 112 -21.92 -3.49 0.72
N ASP A 113 -22.39 -4.66 1.15
CA ASP A 113 -21.92 -5.33 2.37
C ASP A 113 -20.45 -5.74 2.22
N VAL A 114 -20.05 -6.30 1.05
CA VAL A 114 -18.66 -6.67 0.74
C VAL A 114 -17.76 -5.45 0.71
N GLU A 115 -18.14 -4.36 0.06
CA GLU A 115 -17.35 -3.13 -0.01
C GLU A 115 -17.14 -2.52 1.40
N SER A 116 -18.18 -2.52 2.24
CA SER A 116 -18.09 -2.05 3.62
C SER A 116 -17.14 -2.89 4.47
N GLU A 117 -17.13 -4.21 4.25
CA GLU A 117 -16.24 -5.13 4.98
C GLU A 117 -14.77 -4.99 4.54
N ILE A 118 -14.52 -4.84 3.23
CA ILE A 118 -13.18 -4.54 2.69
C ILE A 118 -12.64 -3.24 3.30
N GLU A 119 -13.47 -2.20 3.36
CA GLU A 119 -13.05 -0.91 3.94
C GLU A 119 -12.73 -1.03 5.45
N LYS A 120 -13.50 -1.81 6.21
CA LYS A 120 -13.20 -2.09 7.61
C LYS A 120 -11.89 -2.86 7.77
N GLN A 121 -11.67 -3.87 6.94
CA GLN A 121 -10.42 -4.66 6.95
C GLN A 121 -9.21 -3.80 6.60
N ARG A 122 -9.32 -2.92 5.59
CA ARG A 122 -8.25 -1.97 5.24
C ARG A 122 -7.92 -1.03 6.40
N LYS A 123 -8.92 -0.47 7.07
CA LYS A 123 -8.71 0.39 8.26
C LYS A 123 -8.07 -0.37 9.39
N ALA A 124 -8.55 -1.57 9.70
CA ALA A 124 -7.98 -2.40 10.75
C ALA A 124 -6.52 -2.78 10.46
N HIS A 125 -6.20 -3.13 9.20
CA HIS A 125 -4.84 -3.41 8.77
C HIS A 125 -3.94 -2.18 8.92
N PHE A 126 -4.39 -1.01 8.45
CA PHE A 126 -3.63 0.24 8.59
C PHE A 126 -3.32 0.58 10.06
N GLU A 127 -4.32 0.49 10.95
CA GLU A 127 -4.11 0.78 12.38
C GLU A 127 -3.14 -0.22 13.04
N LEU A 128 -3.21 -1.49 12.68
CA LEU A 128 -2.27 -2.50 13.16
C LEU A 128 -0.83 -2.20 12.73
N GLU A 129 -0.63 -1.91 11.46
CA GLU A 129 0.70 -1.60 10.92
C GLU A 129 1.25 -0.28 11.48
N LYS A 130 0.38 0.72 11.67
CA LYS A 130 0.72 1.98 12.33
C LYS A 130 1.18 1.76 13.76
N GLU A 131 0.51 0.91 14.54
CA GLU A 131 0.92 0.58 15.90
C GLU A 131 2.30 -0.08 15.94
N LYS A 132 2.58 -1.00 15.00
CA LYS A 132 3.91 -1.63 14.86
C LYS A 132 4.99 -0.58 14.55
N LEU A 133 4.70 0.31 13.60
CA LEU A 133 5.64 1.37 13.22
C LEU A 133 5.92 2.29 14.42
N LEU A 134 4.90 2.77 15.11
CA LEU A 134 5.06 3.64 16.27
C LEU A 134 5.92 3.02 17.38
N LYS A 135 5.83 1.71 17.60
CA LYS A 135 6.70 0.97 18.55
C LYS A 135 8.14 0.89 18.08
N THR A 136 8.38 0.91 16.77
CA THR A 136 9.71 0.78 16.18
C THR A 136 10.43 2.13 16.04
N ILE A 137 9.69 3.24 15.87
CA ILE A 137 10.23 4.59 15.69
C ILE A 137 11.31 4.98 16.72
N PRO A 138 11.16 4.77 18.03
CA PRO A 138 12.18 5.20 18.99
C PRO A 138 13.54 4.52 18.77
N VAL A 139 13.54 3.25 18.40
CA VAL A 139 14.75 2.48 18.10
C VAL A 139 15.39 2.99 16.80
N LEU A 140 14.60 3.22 15.76
CA LEU A 140 15.09 3.76 14.49
C LEU A 140 15.69 5.16 14.66
N LEU A 141 14.99 6.06 15.33
CA LEU A 141 15.50 7.40 15.62
C LEU A 141 16.81 7.36 16.41
N HIS A 142 16.91 6.47 17.41
CA HIS A 142 18.14 6.31 18.18
C HIS A 142 19.31 5.85 17.31
N THR A 143 19.11 4.84 16.45
CA THR A 143 20.19 4.35 15.56
C THR A 143 20.58 5.38 14.50
N LEU A 144 19.61 6.05 13.88
CA LEU A 144 19.86 7.13 12.90
C LEU A 144 20.62 8.30 13.52
N ASN A 145 20.20 8.78 14.68
CA ASN A 145 20.88 9.85 15.39
C ASN A 145 22.31 9.45 15.82
N THR A 146 22.50 8.20 16.24
CA THR A 146 23.80 7.66 16.58
C THR A 146 24.73 7.63 15.34
N PHE A 147 24.20 7.18 14.19
CA PHE A 147 24.91 7.19 12.92
C PHE A 147 25.30 8.61 12.51
N LEU A 148 24.37 9.57 12.53
CA LEU A 148 24.63 10.96 12.19
C LEU A 148 25.67 11.62 13.13
N ALA A 149 25.66 11.26 14.41
CA ALA A 149 26.67 11.74 15.36
C ALA A 149 28.07 11.20 15.03
N TYR A 150 28.19 9.94 14.58
CA TYR A 150 29.47 9.44 14.12
C TYR A 150 29.86 9.99 12.73
N CYS A 151 28.93 10.30 11.84
CA CYS A 151 29.21 11.08 10.64
C CYS A 151 29.82 12.42 11.01
N TYR A 152 29.24 13.16 11.95
CA TYR A 152 29.82 14.41 12.47
C TYR A 152 31.21 14.20 13.03
N ALA A 153 31.45 13.16 13.82
CA ALA A 153 32.76 12.90 14.42
C ALA A 153 33.86 12.61 13.39
N VAL A 154 33.49 11.97 12.26
CA VAL A 154 34.44 11.67 11.17
C VAL A 154 34.69 12.86 10.26
N THR A 155 33.64 13.65 9.99
CA THR A 155 33.66 14.74 9.01
C THR A 155 33.98 16.13 9.60
N THR A 156 34.09 16.22 10.93
CA THR A 156 34.38 17.50 11.60
C THR A 156 35.56 17.35 12.53
N PRO A 157 36.73 17.93 12.18
CA PRO A 157 37.92 17.94 13.04
C PRO A 157 37.62 18.49 14.43
N LYS A 158 38.31 18.00 15.44
CA LYS A 158 38.02 18.38 16.86
C LYS A 158 38.11 19.88 17.11
N ALA A 159 39.03 20.56 16.40
CA ALA A 159 39.24 22.01 16.50
C ALA A 159 38.00 22.81 16.00
N ASP A 160 37.25 22.25 15.08
CA ASP A 160 36.14 22.92 14.39
C ASP A 160 34.75 22.51 14.96
N ARG A 161 34.76 21.67 16.00
CA ARG A 161 33.51 21.15 16.61
C ARG A 161 32.76 22.20 17.40
N THR A 162 31.46 22.25 17.20
CA THR A 162 30.51 23.10 17.92
C THR A 162 29.73 22.30 18.98
N SER A 163 29.11 23.00 19.93
CA SER A 163 28.23 22.39 20.95
C SER A 163 27.04 21.63 20.39
N ASP A 164 26.56 22.03 19.21
CA ASP A 164 25.37 21.46 18.58
C ASP A 164 25.59 20.08 17.97
N SER A 165 26.84 19.67 17.75
CA SER A 165 27.25 18.37 17.22
C SER A 165 26.45 17.92 15.97
N LYS A 166 26.04 18.87 15.13
CA LYS A 166 25.23 18.57 13.93
C LYS A 166 26.13 18.28 12.73
N TYR A 167 25.78 17.19 12.03
CA TYR A 167 26.41 16.83 10.78
C TYR A 167 26.25 17.95 9.74
N ASN A 168 27.36 18.29 9.06
CA ASN A 168 27.38 19.25 7.95
C ASN A 168 27.42 18.49 6.63
N PRO A 169 26.41 18.56 5.75
CA PRO A 169 26.42 17.88 4.45
C PRO A 169 27.47 18.42 3.48
N ASP A 170 27.93 19.66 3.67
CA ASP A 170 28.92 20.34 2.81
C ASP A 170 30.35 20.11 3.26
N PHE A 171 30.62 19.08 4.06
CA PHE A 171 31.98 18.73 4.47
C PHE A 171 32.87 18.37 3.27
N LYS A 172 34.15 18.65 3.39
CA LYS A 172 35.19 18.35 2.39
C LYS A 172 35.90 17.04 2.73
N PHE A 173 36.48 16.41 1.73
CA PHE A 173 37.30 15.21 1.95
C PHE A 173 38.42 15.45 2.97
N SER A 174 39.08 16.61 2.90
CA SER A 174 40.14 17.03 3.85
C SER A 174 39.68 17.15 5.30
N ASP A 175 38.36 17.27 5.56
CA ASP A 175 37.81 17.34 6.92
C ASP A 175 37.84 15.98 7.62
N MET A 176 37.97 14.88 6.86
CA MET A 176 38.05 13.51 7.38
C MET A 176 39.43 13.15 7.96
N ARG A 177 40.40 14.11 8.04
CA ARG A 177 41.77 13.89 8.49
C ARG A 177 41.95 13.27 9.88
N GLU A 178 40.92 13.33 10.73
CA GLU A 178 40.94 12.76 12.10
C GLU A 178 40.17 11.43 12.24
N LEU A 179 39.81 10.79 11.14
CA LEU A 179 38.94 9.60 11.14
C LEU A 179 39.51 8.41 11.96
N PHE A 180 40.84 8.33 12.13
CA PHE A 180 41.49 7.29 12.95
C PHE A 180 41.56 7.64 14.45
N ALA A 181 41.30 8.88 14.83
CA ALA A 181 41.21 9.28 16.22
C ALA A 181 39.92 8.75 16.90
N PRO A 182 39.91 8.63 18.24
CA PRO A 182 38.68 8.40 18.97
C PRO A 182 37.63 9.47 18.64
N SER A 183 36.36 9.09 18.61
CA SER A 183 35.27 9.99 18.19
C SER A 183 35.17 11.29 19.01
N GLY A 184 35.53 11.23 20.29
CA GLY A 184 35.42 12.36 21.22
C GLY A 184 34.02 12.81 21.51
N LEU A 185 33.02 12.00 21.15
CA LEU A 185 31.60 12.24 21.50
C LEU A 185 31.36 11.90 22.98
N ALA A 186 30.59 12.71 23.68
CA ALA A 186 30.35 12.59 25.12
C ALA A 186 29.79 11.22 25.53
N PHE A 187 29.01 10.58 24.67
CA PHE A 187 28.41 9.27 24.92
C PHE A 187 29.33 8.09 24.52
N ASP A 188 30.41 8.34 23.77
CA ASP A 188 31.37 7.31 23.33
C ASP A 188 32.62 7.31 24.17
N THR A 189 32.64 6.47 25.18
CA THR A 189 33.81 6.30 26.08
C THR A 189 34.86 5.34 25.55
N SER A 190 34.71 4.82 24.32
CA SER A 190 35.63 3.84 23.75
C SER A 190 36.89 4.50 23.20
N SER A 191 37.97 3.75 23.21
CA SER A 191 39.24 4.14 22.56
C SER A 191 39.30 3.79 21.06
N ARG A 192 38.16 3.31 20.47
CA ARG A 192 38.12 2.92 19.06
C ARG A 192 38.09 4.16 18.16
N SER A 193 38.63 4.01 16.96
CA SER A 193 38.63 5.09 15.97
C SER A 193 37.23 5.50 15.57
N ALA A 194 37.03 6.75 15.20
CA ALA A 194 35.74 7.30 14.79
C ALA A 194 35.18 6.57 13.56
N VAL A 195 36.03 6.21 12.58
CA VAL A 195 35.62 5.45 11.39
C VAL A 195 35.08 4.07 11.77
N LYS A 196 35.71 3.34 12.69
CA LYS A 196 35.24 2.03 13.14
C LYS A 196 33.87 2.13 13.83
N ARG A 197 33.65 3.19 14.59
CA ARG A 197 32.38 3.48 15.23
C ARG A 197 31.30 3.87 14.24
N LEU A 198 31.67 4.67 13.23
CA LEU A 198 30.75 5.03 12.14
C LEU A 198 30.26 3.79 11.41
N LEU A 199 31.14 2.90 10.97
CA LEU A 199 30.78 1.70 10.23
C LEU A 199 29.95 0.73 11.09
N GLN A 200 30.28 0.59 12.38
CA GLN A 200 29.48 -0.18 13.32
C GLN A 200 28.06 0.40 13.47
N SER A 201 27.93 1.73 13.58
CA SER A 201 26.64 2.39 13.70
C SER A 201 25.82 2.30 12.39
N ALA A 202 26.48 2.39 11.24
CA ALA A 202 25.84 2.19 9.93
C ALA A 202 25.25 0.78 9.81
N SER A 203 26.03 -0.24 10.17
CA SER A 203 25.56 -1.63 10.18
C SER A 203 24.38 -1.84 11.14
N GLN A 204 24.40 -1.26 12.33
CA GLN A 204 23.28 -1.33 13.27
C GLN A 204 22.02 -0.64 12.73
N THR A 205 22.17 0.51 12.09
CA THR A 205 21.07 1.24 11.47
C THR A 205 20.50 0.46 10.27
N SER A 206 21.36 -0.12 9.44
CA SER A 206 20.96 -0.98 8.32
C SER A 206 20.14 -2.17 8.80
N LEU A 207 20.58 -2.88 9.85
CA LEU A 207 19.85 -4.00 10.45
C LEU A 207 18.50 -3.57 11.03
N ALA A 208 18.43 -2.39 11.65
CA ALA A 208 17.18 -1.87 12.19
C ALA A 208 16.17 -1.53 11.06
N LEU A 209 16.64 -0.91 9.99
CA LEU A 209 15.83 -0.59 8.81
C LEU A 209 15.37 -1.85 8.08
N ASP A 210 16.25 -2.82 7.87
CA ASP A 210 15.91 -4.12 7.26
C ASP A 210 14.85 -4.86 8.11
N SER A 211 15.03 -4.87 9.44
CA SER A 211 14.03 -5.44 10.36
C SER A 211 12.68 -4.72 10.29
N MET A 212 12.65 -3.41 10.10
CA MET A 212 11.42 -2.66 9.87
C MET A 212 10.75 -3.07 8.56
N GLN A 213 11.50 -3.11 7.45
CA GLN A 213 11.01 -3.49 6.12
C GLN A 213 10.40 -4.90 6.09
N ASN A 214 10.96 -5.82 6.88
CA ASN A 214 10.50 -7.21 6.94
C ASN A 214 9.30 -7.45 7.88
N ARG A 215 9.02 -6.51 8.82
CA ARG A 215 7.97 -6.69 9.84
C ARG A 215 6.76 -5.79 9.66
N ILE A 216 6.90 -4.72 8.91
CA ILE A 216 5.90 -3.68 8.72
C ILE A 216 5.60 -3.56 7.23
N ASP A 217 4.34 -3.42 6.88
CA ASP A 217 3.94 -3.11 5.50
C ASP A 217 4.32 -1.65 5.17
N ILE A 218 5.59 -1.46 4.80
CA ILE A 218 6.17 -0.15 4.48
C ILE A 218 5.48 0.53 3.29
N THR A 219 4.72 -0.21 2.46
CA THR A 219 3.98 0.35 1.33
C THR A 219 2.91 1.35 1.75
N LEU A 220 2.49 1.30 3.01
CA LEU A 220 1.58 2.27 3.62
C LEU A 220 2.23 3.64 3.88
N TRP A 221 3.57 3.71 3.84
CA TRP A 221 4.37 4.94 4.02
C TRP A 221 5.40 5.09 2.89
N PRO A 222 4.98 5.48 1.68
CA PRO A 222 5.86 5.59 0.51
C PRO A 222 7.10 6.48 0.76
N GLU A 223 6.97 7.45 1.66
CA GLU A 223 8.04 8.39 2.04
C GLU A 223 9.24 7.71 2.73
N LEU A 224 9.04 6.51 3.29
CA LEU A 224 10.10 5.74 3.95
C LEU A 224 10.80 4.77 3.00
N ILE A 225 10.21 4.45 1.85
CA ILE A 225 10.67 3.37 0.99
C ILE A 225 12.06 3.67 0.43
N ASP A 226 12.18 4.73 -0.35
CA ASP A 226 13.40 4.99 -1.15
C ASP A 226 14.65 5.16 -0.28
N ASP A 227 14.55 5.97 0.77
CA ASP A 227 15.70 6.26 1.62
C ASP A 227 16.08 5.06 2.52
N SER A 228 15.09 4.27 2.98
CA SER A 228 15.40 3.09 3.78
C SER A 228 16.05 1.98 2.96
N PHE A 229 15.57 1.73 1.74
CA PHE A 229 16.18 0.75 0.84
C PHE A 229 17.55 1.22 0.36
N ARG A 230 17.72 2.51 0.03
CA ARG A 230 19.02 3.08 -0.36
C ARG A 230 20.04 2.93 0.74
N PHE A 231 19.70 3.27 1.98
CA PHE A 231 20.60 3.14 3.12
C PHE A 231 21.05 1.69 3.31
N VAL A 232 20.12 0.75 3.31
CA VAL A 232 20.43 -0.69 3.47
C VAL A 232 21.30 -1.19 2.32
N ALA A 233 20.95 -0.86 1.08
CA ALA A 233 21.73 -1.26 -0.10
C ALA A 233 23.14 -0.72 -0.09
N ASN A 234 23.31 0.58 0.24
CA ASN A 234 24.63 1.19 0.33
C ASN A 234 25.49 0.51 1.41
N CYS A 235 24.90 0.16 2.57
CA CYS A 235 25.64 -0.56 3.62
C CYS A 235 26.06 -1.97 3.17
N GLN A 236 25.24 -2.65 2.38
CA GLN A 236 25.56 -4.00 1.87
C GLN A 236 26.58 -3.98 0.73
N MET A 237 26.60 -2.90 -0.07
CA MET A 237 27.50 -2.73 -1.19
C MET A 237 28.88 -2.14 -0.78
N PHE A 238 28.96 -1.58 0.43
CA PHE A 238 30.21 -0.94 0.89
C PHE A 238 31.30 -1.98 1.11
N SER A 239 32.30 -2.01 0.22
CA SER A 239 33.37 -3.02 0.18
C SER A 239 34.57 -2.63 0.99
N ALA A 240 34.78 -1.35 1.23
CA ALA A 240 36.01 -0.82 1.89
C ALA A 240 36.03 -1.02 3.42
N GLU A 241 35.02 -1.67 4.03
CA GLU A 241 34.93 -1.84 5.50
C GLU A 241 36.19 -2.58 6.05
N GLU A 242 36.59 -3.67 5.41
CA GLU A 242 37.76 -4.46 5.83
C GLU A 242 39.05 -3.66 5.70
N ASP A 243 39.21 -2.87 4.63
CA ASP A 243 40.36 -2.03 4.38
C ASP A 243 40.50 -0.90 5.41
N LEU A 244 39.39 -0.34 5.84
CA LEU A 244 39.35 0.76 6.82
C LEU A 244 39.50 0.28 8.27
N THR A 245 39.09 -0.93 8.60
CA THR A 245 38.97 -1.40 9.99
C THR A 245 39.76 -2.66 10.30
N GLY A 246 40.14 -3.42 9.26
CA GLY A 246 40.73 -4.74 9.40
C GLY A 246 42.16 -4.72 9.88
N SER A 247 42.55 -5.75 10.62
CA SER A 247 43.95 -6.07 10.93
C SER A 247 44.65 -6.84 9.79
N THR A 248 43.86 -7.24 8.77
CA THR A 248 44.28 -8.04 7.61
C THR A 248 44.35 -7.22 6.33
N SER A 249 44.01 -5.93 6.39
CA SER A 249 43.99 -5.03 5.23
C SER A 249 45.42 -4.87 4.65
N GLU A 250 45.52 -4.89 3.33
CA GLU A 250 46.77 -4.60 2.63
C GLU A 250 47.32 -3.19 2.94
N LEU A 251 46.44 -2.25 3.26
CA LEU A 251 46.77 -0.89 3.70
C LEU A 251 47.45 -0.84 5.07
N PHE A 252 47.18 -1.84 5.94
CA PHE A 252 47.79 -1.90 7.28
C PHE A 252 48.32 -3.31 7.60
N PRO A 253 49.28 -3.83 6.83
CA PRO A 253 49.79 -5.18 7.02
C PRO A 253 50.43 -5.35 8.40
N VAL A 254 49.90 -6.29 9.18
CA VAL A 254 50.40 -6.64 10.52
C VAL A 254 51.76 -7.34 10.44
N SER A 255 52.12 -7.90 9.27
CA SER A 255 53.26 -8.79 9.10
C SER A 255 54.63 -8.12 8.92
N ALA A 256 54.70 -6.80 8.74
CA ALA A 256 55.96 -6.14 8.36
C ALA A 256 56.68 -5.40 9.52
N GLY A 257 56.26 -5.49 10.76
CA GLY A 257 56.90 -4.78 11.88
C GLY A 257 56.85 -3.26 11.77
N HIS A 258 56.09 -2.72 10.82
CA HIS A 258 55.82 -1.30 10.67
C HIS A 258 54.65 -0.90 11.55
N ASP A 259 54.88 0.16 12.31
CA ASP A 259 53.87 0.74 13.19
C ASP A 259 52.65 1.21 12.36
N ASN A 260 51.54 0.52 12.49
CA ASN A 260 50.24 0.91 11.88
C ASN A 260 49.89 2.38 12.19
N ALA A 261 50.46 2.95 13.26
CA ALA A 261 50.27 4.35 13.62
C ALA A 261 50.97 5.30 12.62
N SER A 262 52.14 4.90 12.05
CA SER A 262 52.86 5.70 11.03
C SER A 262 52.09 5.74 9.72
N ALA A 263 51.54 4.60 9.25
CA ALA A 263 50.73 4.53 8.04
C ALA A 263 49.46 5.37 8.18
N ARG A 264 48.77 5.24 9.31
CA ARG A 264 47.54 6.04 9.59
C ARG A 264 47.83 7.55 9.62
N LYS A 265 48.97 7.97 10.16
CA LYS A 265 49.38 9.39 10.16
C LYS A 265 49.69 9.87 8.74
N GLN A 266 50.35 9.05 7.92
CA GLN A 266 50.65 9.39 6.53
C GLN A 266 49.33 9.57 5.72
N ILE A 267 48.39 8.63 5.79
CA ILE A 267 47.07 8.72 5.12
C ILE A 267 46.31 9.94 5.63
N ALA A 268 46.25 10.18 6.94
CA ALA A 268 45.58 11.34 7.51
C ALA A 268 46.18 12.66 6.99
N LYS A 269 47.47 12.71 6.76
CA LYS A 269 48.17 13.86 6.15
C LYS A 269 47.77 14.03 4.68
N GLU A 270 47.76 12.96 3.91
CA GLU A 270 47.35 12.97 2.50
C GLU A 270 45.91 13.43 2.33
N ILE A 271 44.99 12.93 3.19
CA ILE A 271 43.60 13.40 3.22
C ILE A 271 43.56 14.90 3.56
N ALA A 272 44.33 15.37 4.55
CA ALA A 272 44.33 16.77 4.94
C ALA A 272 44.85 17.72 3.85
N GLU A 273 45.81 17.28 3.03
CA GLU A 273 46.38 18.02 1.92
C GLU A 273 45.58 17.89 0.62
N TYR A 274 44.56 17.02 0.58
CA TYR A 274 43.74 16.78 -0.61
C TYR A 274 42.92 18.01 -0.97
N SER A 275 42.92 18.37 -2.26
CA SER A 275 42.21 19.55 -2.77
C SER A 275 41.05 19.14 -3.67
N GLY A 276 39.84 19.51 -3.29
CA GLY A 276 38.65 19.22 -4.06
C GLY A 276 37.86 18.01 -3.55
N GLU A 277 36.96 17.50 -4.39
CA GLU A 277 36.24 16.23 -4.15
C GLU A 277 37.06 15.07 -4.72
N PRO A 278 37.15 13.92 -4.00
CA PRO A 278 37.85 12.75 -4.50
C PRO A 278 37.11 12.14 -5.69
N ASP A 279 37.84 11.52 -6.62
CA ASP A 279 37.21 10.72 -7.65
C ASP A 279 36.67 9.41 -7.02
N ARG A 280 35.45 9.03 -7.38
CA ARG A 280 34.85 7.76 -6.91
C ARG A 280 35.62 6.52 -7.40
N HIS A 281 36.37 6.67 -8.50
CA HIS A 281 37.18 5.62 -9.12
C HIS A 281 38.68 5.89 -8.92
N GLU A 282 39.06 6.67 -7.89
CA GLU A 282 40.46 6.93 -7.57
C GLU A 282 41.20 5.61 -7.30
N GLU A 283 42.31 5.39 -8.00
CA GLU A 283 43.14 4.19 -7.80
C GLU A 283 44.21 4.50 -6.76
N GLY A 284 44.49 3.56 -5.84
CA GLY A 284 45.57 3.66 -4.88
C GLY A 284 45.15 3.68 -3.42
N GLU A 285 46.03 4.13 -2.54
CA GLU A 285 45.85 4.06 -1.08
C GLU A 285 44.66 4.91 -0.55
N LEU A 286 44.26 5.94 -1.29
CA LEU A 286 43.15 6.80 -0.92
C LEU A 286 41.76 6.26 -1.38
N HIS A 287 41.72 5.23 -2.24
CA HIS A 287 40.46 4.67 -2.76
C HIS A 287 39.45 4.29 -1.67
N PRO A 288 39.77 3.55 -0.61
CA PRO A 288 38.79 3.21 0.44
C PRO A 288 38.23 4.43 1.17
N PHE A 289 39.02 5.52 1.25
CA PHE A 289 38.59 6.76 1.90
C PHE A 289 37.75 7.63 1.00
N ALA A 290 37.98 7.59 -0.32
CA ALA A 290 37.09 8.18 -1.31
C ALA A 290 35.71 7.47 -1.31
N GLU A 291 35.70 6.15 -1.29
CA GLU A 291 34.44 5.38 -1.12
C GLU A 291 33.73 5.75 0.18
N LEU A 292 34.45 5.87 1.30
CA LEU A 292 33.89 6.26 2.58
C LEU A 292 33.29 7.68 2.54
N TYR A 293 33.92 8.61 1.83
CA TYR A 293 33.41 9.98 1.66
C TYR A 293 32.02 9.98 1.01
N TYR A 294 31.86 9.25 -0.11
CA TYR A 294 30.58 9.14 -0.79
C TYR A 294 29.55 8.33 0.01
N PHE A 295 29.99 7.26 0.67
CA PHE A 295 29.15 6.49 1.58
C PHE A 295 28.55 7.37 2.68
N ILE A 296 29.35 8.24 3.30
CA ILE A 296 28.85 9.17 4.32
C ILE A 296 27.87 10.16 3.72
N LYS A 297 28.19 10.80 2.58
CA LYS A 297 27.30 11.77 1.93
C LYS A 297 25.93 11.19 1.62
N GLU A 298 25.90 10.03 0.98
CA GLU A 298 24.66 9.39 0.55
C GLU A 298 23.81 8.89 1.72
N ASN A 299 24.45 8.20 2.68
CA ASN A 299 23.72 7.63 3.80
C ASN A 299 23.31 8.66 4.86
N ALA A 300 24.10 9.71 5.06
CA ALA A 300 23.70 10.78 5.96
C ALA A 300 22.50 11.58 5.39
N ALA A 301 22.45 11.80 4.09
CA ALA A 301 21.29 12.43 3.44
C ALA A 301 20.03 11.57 3.63
N ALA A 302 20.11 10.26 3.38
CA ALA A 302 19.02 9.33 3.60
C ALA A 302 18.62 9.29 5.10
N ALA A 303 19.59 9.28 6.01
CA ALA A 303 19.31 9.26 7.46
C ALA A 303 18.57 10.52 7.94
N ILE A 304 18.95 11.71 7.45
CA ILE A 304 18.28 12.98 7.79
C ILE A 304 16.84 12.98 7.29
N ASN A 305 16.61 12.51 6.07
CA ASN A 305 15.26 12.42 5.52
C ASN A 305 14.39 11.44 6.34
N LEU A 306 14.93 10.25 6.62
CA LEU A 306 14.25 9.24 7.44
C LEU A 306 13.93 9.76 8.84
N GLU A 307 14.88 10.43 9.50
CA GLU A 307 14.67 11.04 10.82
C GLU A 307 13.51 12.04 10.79
N SER A 308 13.49 12.91 9.78
CA SER A 308 12.43 13.91 9.58
C SER A 308 11.06 13.26 9.40
N VAL A 309 10.97 12.24 8.53
CA VAL A 309 9.72 11.52 8.26
C VAL A 309 9.25 10.75 9.49
N LEU A 310 10.13 10.00 10.15
CA LEU A 310 9.80 9.22 11.35
C LEU A 310 9.37 10.12 12.51
N THR A 311 10.00 11.27 12.69
CA THR A 311 9.60 12.25 13.69
C THR A 311 8.19 12.79 13.42
N ARG A 312 7.87 13.09 12.17
CA ARG A 312 6.54 13.55 11.76
C ARG A 312 5.46 12.49 11.97
N ILE A 313 5.76 11.21 11.72
CA ILE A 313 4.81 10.09 11.93
C ILE A 313 4.62 9.82 13.42
N GLY A 314 5.65 10.01 14.24
CA GLY A 314 5.64 9.72 15.69
C GLY A 314 4.94 10.77 16.55
N ILE A 315 4.61 11.95 15.97
CA ILE A 315 3.84 13.01 16.64
C ILE A 315 2.36 12.81 16.41
#